data_c8b48a014e6150bf7265bca645428ce5
#
_entry.id   c8b48a014e6150bf7265bca645428ce5
#
_cell.length_a   1.000
_cell.length_b   1.000
_cell.length_c   1.000
_cell.angle_alpha   90.00
_cell.angle_beta   90.00
_cell.angle_gamma   90.00
#
_symmetry.space_group_name_H-M   'P 1'
#
loop_
_entity.id
_entity.type
_entity.pdbx_description
1 polymer ?
#
loop_
_entity_poly.entity_id
_entity_poly.type
_entity_poly.pdbx_seq_one_letter_code
_entity_poly.pdbx_strand_id
1 'polypeptide(L)'
;DIVNYKGISVKKELYPIIKHIEDVDKYKEELGRLSTSWDMFALLGQLGDINIDIGKTKENFLNLTSTLLNHLSEQQIKKVTQEMKFKAQVAIDILIRNLFERTADIGFLATDDDIRNFIQNYVSKYNENSVILRDNIQKRFKEYVSKYSVYFDIVVLDNHGKLLVRLNDDIKTEKTDLAFVNKVLNSDEDYLETYGFHDFIQIGRASC
;
A
#
# COMPACT_ATOMS: atom_id res chain seq x y z
N ASP A 1 -10.92 3.51 33.39
CA ASP A 1 -11.58 4.80 33.15
C ASP A 1 -12.80 4.61 32.27
N ILE A 2 -13.97 5.07 32.79
CA ILE A 2 -15.27 4.97 32.13
C ILE A 2 -15.75 6.39 31.79
N VAL A 3 -16.30 6.56 30.61
CA VAL A 3 -16.88 7.83 30.12
C VAL A 3 -18.34 7.59 29.81
N ASN A 4 -19.19 8.55 30.11
CA ASN A 4 -20.60 8.49 29.74
C ASN A 4 -20.78 8.95 28.28
N TYR A 5 -21.24 8.06 27.44
CA TYR A 5 -21.62 8.36 26.06
C TYR A 5 -23.11 8.30 25.90
N LYS A 6 -23.78 9.46 25.86
CA LYS A 6 -25.24 9.59 25.71
C LYS A 6 -26.02 8.68 26.67
N GLY A 7 -25.66 8.63 27.95
CA GLY A 7 -26.34 7.87 29.01
C GLY A 7 -25.84 6.42 29.20
N ILE A 8 -24.85 5.97 28.48
CA ILE A 8 -24.27 4.63 28.59
C ILE A 8 -22.82 4.71 29.05
N SER A 9 -22.41 3.85 29.96
CA SER A 9 -21.03 3.75 30.46
C SER A 9 -20.16 3.02 29.46
N VAL A 10 -19.16 3.70 28.93
CA VAL A 10 -18.25 3.20 27.88
C VAL A 10 -16.81 3.32 28.34
N LYS A 11 -15.95 2.38 27.96
CA LYS A 11 -14.50 2.50 28.17
C LYS A 11 -13.96 3.73 27.46
N LYS A 12 -13.14 4.53 28.13
CA LYS A 12 -12.56 5.77 27.61
C LYS A 12 -11.82 5.57 26.29
N GLU A 13 -11.14 4.45 26.15
CA GLU A 13 -10.38 4.08 24.94
C GLU A 13 -11.27 3.89 23.70
N LEU A 14 -12.53 3.48 23.92
CA LEU A 14 -13.53 3.23 22.88
C LEU A 14 -14.29 4.49 22.47
N TYR A 15 -14.29 5.52 23.32
CA TYR A 15 -15.07 6.75 23.11
C TYR A 15 -14.83 7.45 21.76
N PRO A 16 -13.57 7.65 21.30
CA PRO A 16 -13.34 8.32 20.00
C PRO A 16 -13.85 7.52 18.81
N ILE A 17 -13.98 6.20 18.96
CA ILE A 17 -14.31 5.28 17.88
C ILE A 17 -15.81 5.03 17.82
N ILE A 18 -16.46 4.87 18.99
CA ILE A 18 -17.89 4.59 19.11
C ILE A 18 -18.77 5.62 18.39
N LYS A 19 -18.40 6.89 18.44
CA LYS A 19 -19.14 7.96 17.78
C LYS A 19 -19.14 7.89 16.24
N HIS A 20 -18.26 7.07 15.66
CA HIS A 20 -18.12 6.88 14.22
C HIS A 20 -18.64 5.52 13.73
N ILE A 21 -19.20 4.71 14.62
CA ILE A 21 -19.75 3.40 14.27
C ILE A 21 -21.27 3.53 14.18
N GLU A 22 -21.80 3.65 12.96
CA GLU A 22 -23.25 3.81 12.69
C GLU A 22 -24.08 2.72 13.36
N ASP A 23 -23.64 1.47 13.32
CA ASP A 23 -24.35 0.34 13.93
C ASP A 23 -24.52 0.50 15.45
N VAL A 24 -23.52 1.05 16.15
CA VAL A 24 -23.61 1.28 17.60
C VAL A 24 -24.65 2.35 17.94
N ASP A 25 -24.72 3.42 17.15
CA ASP A 25 -25.72 4.47 17.35
C ASP A 25 -27.14 3.93 17.10
N LYS A 26 -27.35 3.09 16.10
CA LYS A 26 -28.62 2.45 15.80
C LYS A 26 -29.10 1.52 16.94
N TYR A 27 -28.23 0.61 17.36
CA TYR A 27 -28.56 -0.29 18.49
C TYR A 27 -28.84 0.48 19.76
N LYS A 28 -28.11 1.55 20.00
CA LYS A 28 -28.37 2.42 21.16
C LYS A 28 -29.71 3.10 21.10
N GLU A 29 -30.15 3.60 19.95
CA GLU A 29 -31.47 4.22 19.81
C GLU A 29 -32.59 3.20 20.10
N GLU A 30 -32.47 1.98 19.59
CA GLU A 30 -33.42 0.90 19.87
C GLU A 30 -33.45 0.52 21.38
N LEU A 31 -32.28 0.43 22.02
CA LEU A 31 -32.15 0.15 23.43
C LEU A 31 -32.66 1.32 24.30
N GLY A 32 -32.51 2.56 23.82
CA GLY A 32 -33.10 3.74 24.44
C GLY A 32 -34.63 3.70 24.44
N ARG A 33 -35.25 3.28 23.35
CA ARG A 33 -36.71 3.08 23.23
C ARG A 33 -37.19 2.00 24.22
N LEU A 34 -36.48 0.89 24.36
CA LEU A 34 -36.77 -0.15 25.35
C LEU A 34 -36.66 0.38 26.77
N SER A 35 -35.65 1.20 27.09
CA SER A 35 -35.55 1.83 28.42
C SER A 35 -36.75 2.71 28.74
N THR A 36 -37.26 3.48 27.79
CA THR A 36 -38.47 4.29 27.95
C THR A 36 -39.71 3.42 28.19
N SER A 37 -39.79 2.26 27.53
CA SER A 37 -40.87 1.29 27.78
C SER A 37 -40.85 0.73 29.21
N TRP A 38 -39.65 0.51 29.77
CA TRP A 38 -39.53 0.12 31.20
C TRP A 38 -40.04 1.18 32.16
N ASP A 39 -39.83 2.48 31.88
CA ASP A 39 -40.37 3.57 32.69
C ASP A 39 -41.90 3.59 32.66
N MET A 40 -42.48 3.30 31.49
CA MET A 40 -43.93 3.18 31.32
C MET A 40 -44.50 1.98 32.09
N PHE A 41 -43.84 0.83 32.03
CA PHE A 41 -44.24 -0.36 32.82
C PHE A 41 -44.11 -0.11 34.33
N ALA A 42 -43.08 0.64 34.76
CA ALA A 42 -42.94 1.02 36.16
C ALA A 42 -44.12 1.87 36.66
N LEU A 43 -44.54 2.86 35.85
CA LEU A 43 -45.72 3.70 36.16
C LEU A 43 -47.02 2.89 36.19
N LEU A 44 -47.24 1.99 35.22
CA LEU A 44 -48.40 1.13 35.17
C LEU A 44 -48.44 0.15 36.36
N GLY A 45 -47.27 -0.40 36.76
CA GLY A 45 -47.17 -1.27 37.94
C GLY A 45 -47.53 -0.56 39.24
N GLN A 46 -47.13 0.69 39.41
CA GLN A 46 -47.50 1.53 40.56
C GLN A 46 -49.01 1.81 40.59
N LEU A 47 -49.62 2.07 39.42
CA LEU A 47 -51.09 2.30 39.35
C LEU A 47 -51.88 1.04 39.56
N GLY A 48 -51.33 -0.14 39.25
CA GLY A 48 -52.00 -1.45 39.40
C GLY A 48 -51.76 -2.14 40.74
N ASP A 49 -51.15 -1.49 41.75
CA ASP A 49 -50.78 -2.06 43.06
C ASP A 49 -49.99 -3.38 42.96
N ILE A 50 -49.19 -3.52 41.82
CA ILE A 50 -48.36 -4.68 41.56
C ILE A 50 -46.98 -4.42 42.12
N ASN A 51 -46.59 -5.09 43.18
CA ASN A 51 -45.31 -4.94 43.86
C ASN A 51 -44.20 -5.72 43.11
N ILE A 52 -43.84 -5.26 41.90
CA ILE A 52 -42.71 -5.79 41.13
C ILE A 52 -41.53 -4.82 41.28
N ASP A 53 -40.37 -5.35 41.62
CA ASP A 53 -39.12 -4.56 41.68
C ASP A 53 -38.60 -4.25 40.24
N ILE A 54 -39.33 -3.34 39.59
CA ILE A 54 -39.04 -2.87 38.24
C ILE A 54 -37.72 -2.08 38.22
N GLY A 55 -37.35 -1.43 39.33
CA GLY A 55 -36.13 -0.67 39.47
C GLY A 55 -34.87 -1.53 39.25
N LYS A 56 -34.81 -2.67 39.92
CA LYS A 56 -33.72 -3.63 39.80
C LYS A 56 -33.65 -4.25 38.39
N THR A 57 -34.78 -4.54 37.79
CA THR A 57 -34.85 -5.08 36.42
C THR A 57 -34.36 -4.06 35.42
N LYS A 58 -34.71 -2.78 35.55
CA LYS A 58 -34.21 -1.68 34.72
C LYS A 58 -32.69 -1.52 34.87
N GLU A 59 -32.17 -1.54 36.11
CA GLU A 59 -30.72 -1.45 36.37
C GLU A 59 -29.97 -2.60 35.71
N ASN A 60 -30.42 -3.84 35.85
CA ASN A 60 -29.82 -5.01 35.20
C ASN A 60 -29.85 -4.88 33.67
N PHE A 61 -30.95 -4.38 33.10
CA PHE A 61 -31.08 -4.13 31.68
C PHE A 61 -30.05 -3.08 31.17
N LEU A 62 -29.89 -1.97 31.89
CA LEU A 62 -28.90 -0.94 31.55
C LEU A 62 -27.47 -1.46 31.63
N ASN A 63 -27.16 -2.28 32.65
CA ASN A 63 -25.87 -2.92 32.81
C ASN A 63 -25.59 -3.91 31.67
N LEU A 64 -26.56 -4.72 31.29
CA LEU A 64 -26.47 -5.63 30.17
C LEU A 64 -26.27 -4.88 28.85
N THR A 65 -27.03 -3.81 28.65
CA THR A 65 -26.89 -2.91 27.48
C THR A 65 -25.50 -2.32 27.37
N SER A 66 -24.97 -1.79 28.48
CA SER A 66 -23.59 -1.24 28.51
C SER A 66 -22.56 -2.32 28.18
N THR A 67 -22.69 -3.50 28.74
CA THR A 67 -21.80 -4.63 28.48
C THR A 67 -21.85 -5.05 27.00
N LEU A 68 -23.05 -5.17 26.45
CA LEU A 68 -23.27 -5.55 25.06
C LEU A 68 -22.64 -4.50 24.08
N LEU A 69 -22.90 -3.22 24.33
CA LEU A 69 -22.36 -2.14 23.50
C LEU A 69 -20.85 -2.06 23.55
N ASN A 70 -20.25 -2.23 24.73
CA ASN A 70 -18.79 -2.29 24.84
C ASN A 70 -18.22 -3.48 24.06
N HIS A 71 -18.85 -4.65 24.19
CA HIS A 71 -18.42 -5.85 23.47
C HIS A 71 -18.54 -5.69 21.94
N LEU A 72 -19.68 -5.19 21.45
CA LEU A 72 -19.88 -4.92 20.02
C LEU A 72 -18.86 -3.91 19.49
N SER A 73 -18.56 -2.87 20.25
CA SER A 73 -17.56 -1.87 19.89
C SER A 73 -16.17 -2.46 19.82
N GLU A 74 -15.78 -3.30 20.78
CA GLU A 74 -14.50 -4.03 20.74
C GLU A 74 -14.41 -4.97 19.53
N GLN A 75 -15.48 -5.71 19.22
CA GLN A 75 -15.52 -6.59 18.06
C GLN A 75 -15.40 -5.80 16.74
N GLN A 76 -16.08 -4.67 16.63
CA GLN A 76 -16.01 -3.83 15.44
C GLN A 76 -14.61 -3.26 15.25
N ILE A 77 -13.95 -2.77 16.30
CA ILE A 77 -12.57 -2.32 16.24
C ILE A 77 -11.64 -3.44 15.78
N LYS A 78 -11.79 -4.62 16.36
CA LYS A 78 -10.98 -5.79 15.99
C LYS A 78 -11.18 -6.13 14.51
N LYS A 79 -12.42 -6.13 14.02
CA LYS A 79 -12.75 -6.38 12.61
C LYS A 79 -12.08 -5.35 11.69
N VAL A 80 -12.28 -4.05 11.95
CA VAL A 80 -11.70 -2.97 11.14
C VAL A 80 -10.17 -3.03 11.14
N THR A 81 -9.57 -3.26 12.31
CA THR A 81 -8.11 -3.38 12.43
C THR A 81 -7.58 -4.57 11.62
N GLN A 82 -8.27 -5.71 11.65
CA GLN A 82 -7.90 -6.89 10.86
C GLN A 82 -8.03 -6.63 9.36
N GLU A 83 -9.11 -5.97 8.93
CA GLU A 83 -9.28 -5.58 7.53
C GLU A 83 -8.19 -4.62 7.05
N MET A 84 -7.84 -3.62 7.86
CA MET A 84 -6.75 -2.69 7.54
C MET A 84 -5.39 -3.41 7.46
N LYS A 85 -5.11 -4.30 8.42
CA LYS A 85 -3.90 -5.12 8.41
C LYS A 85 -3.82 -5.99 7.17
N PHE A 86 -4.91 -6.64 6.79
CA PHE A 86 -4.96 -7.47 5.58
C PHE A 86 -4.72 -6.64 4.32
N LYS A 87 -5.38 -5.49 4.18
CA LYS A 87 -5.18 -4.58 3.04
C LYS A 87 -3.73 -4.07 2.96
N ALA A 88 -3.14 -3.72 4.10
CA ALA A 88 -1.73 -3.31 4.17
C ALA A 88 -0.80 -4.45 3.76
N GLN A 89 -1.05 -5.68 4.22
CA GLN A 89 -0.24 -6.85 3.84
C GLN A 89 -0.31 -7.12 2.34
N VAL A 90 -1.51 -7.09 1.75
CA VAL A 90 -1.68 -7.25 0.30
C VAL A 90 -0.91 -6.17 -0.48
N ALA A 91 -0.95 -4.92 -0.03
CA ALA A 91 -0.19 -3.84 -0.66
C ALA A 91 1.32 -4.07 -0.58
N ILE A 92 1.82 -4.56 0.57
CA ILE A 92 3.24 -4.92 0.76
C ILE A 92 3.62 -6.09 -0.16
N ASP A 93 2.79 -7.13 -0.23
CA ASP A 93 3.06 -8.30 -1.06
C ASP A 93 3.11 -7.94 -2.55
N ILE A 94 2.20 -7.06 -3.01
CA ILE A 94 2.22 -6.51 -4.37
C ILE A 94 3.52 -5.72 -4.61
N LEU A 95 3.94 -4.89 -3.65
CA LEU A 95 5.17 -4.13 -3.77
C LEU A 95 6.40 -5.04 -3.86
N ILE A 96 6.52 -6.02 -2.95
CA ILE A 96 7.62 -7.00 -2.93
C ILE A 96 7.67 -7.76 -4.26
N ARG A 97 6.53 -8.24 -4.73
CA ARG A 97 6.44 -8.94 -6.00
C ARG A 97 6.89 -8.06 -7.17
N ASN A 98 6.41 -6.82 -7.24
CA ASN A 98 6.82 -5.89 -8.29
C ASN A 98 8.33 -5.60 -8.26
N LEU A 99 8.92 -5.48 -7.06
CA LEU A 99 10.36 -5.29 -6.92
C LEU A 99 11.14 -6.51 -7.41
N PHE A 100 10.69 -7.71 -7.03
CA PHE A 100 11.31 -8.97 -7.47
C PHE A 100 11.22 -9.15 -8.99
N GLU A 101 10.07 -8.87 -9.59
CA GLU A 101 9.89 -8.93 -11.04
C GLU A 101 10.86 -7.98 -11.77
N ARG A 102 11.10 -6.76 -11.22
CA ARG A 102 12.07 -5.80 -11.81
C ARG A 102 13.49 -6.32 -11.77
N THR A 103 13.87 -7.01 -10.70
CA THR A 103 15.19 -7.63 -10.58
C THR A 103 15.39 -8.71 -11.65
N ALA A 104 14.38 -9.57 -11.82
CA ALA A 104 14.42 -10.61 -12.85
C ALA A 104 14.50 -10.03 -14.28
N ASP A 105 13.78 -8.92 -14.53
CA ASP A 105 13.79 -8.22 -15.82
C ASP A 105 15.17 -7.66 -16.16
N ILE A 106 15.89 -7.10 -15.18
CA ILE A 106 17.27 -6.62 -15.37
C ILE A 106 18.19 -7.76 -15.72
N GLY A 107 18.10 -8.87 -14.99
CA GLY A 107 18.87 -10.07 -15.29
C GLY A 107 18.60 -10.58 -16.71
N PHE A 108 17.34 -10.59 -17.13
CA PHE A 108 16.94 -10.96 -18.48
C PHE A 108 17.56 -10.03 -19.53
N LEU A 109 17.44 -8.71 -19.36
CA LEU A 109 18.01 -7.74 -20.30
C LEU A 109 19.55 -7.79 -20.35
N ALA A 110 20.20 -8.00 -19.21
CA ALA A 110 21.65 -8.09 -19.13
C ALA A 110 22.22 -9.35 -19.79
N THR A 111 21.44 -10.43 -19.84
CA THR A 111 21.85 -11.70 -20.47
C THR A 111 21.37 -11.87 -21.92
N ASP A 112 20.61 -10.90 -22.43
CA ASP A 112 20.07 -10.94 -23.79
C ASP A 112 21.19 -10.87 -24.84
N ASP A 113 21.24 -11.86 -25.73
CA ASP A 113 22.30 -12.00 -26.72
C ASP A 113 22.32 -10.85 -27.73
N ASP A 114 21.18 -10.29 -28.11
CA ASP A 114 21.11 -9.18 -29.05
C ASP A 114 21.69 -7.90 -28.43
N ILE A 115 21.41 -7.65 -27.17
CA ILE A 115 21.97 -6.51 -26.40
C ILE A 115 23.49 -6.69 -26.25
N ARG A 116 23.93 -7.88 -25.87
CA ARG A 116 25.36 -8.19 -25.71
C ARG A 116 26.12 -8.06 -27.02
N ASN A 117 25.59 -8.58 -28.12
CA ASN A 117 26.16 -8.46 -29.47
C ASN A 117 26.19 -7.00 -29.91
N PHE A 118 25.15 -6.21 -29.63
CA PHE A 118 25.15 -4.78 -29.92
C PHE A 118 26.28 -4.07 -29.19
N ILE A 119 26.44 -4.29 -27.88
CA ILE A 119 27.51 -3.66 -27.10
C ILE A 119 28.90 -4.01 -27.67
N GLN A 120 29.16 -5.28 -27.96
CA GLN A 120 30.45 -5.73 -28.51
C GLN A 120 30.77 -5.10 -29.87
N ASN A 121 29.77 -5.04 -30.74
CA ASN A 121 29.97 -4.46 -32.09
C ASN A 121 30.04 -2.94 -32.05
N TYR A 122 29.28 -2.27 -31.18
CA TYR A 122 29.27 -0.81 -31.05
C TYR A 122 30.62 -0.28 -30.50
N VAL A 123 31.16 -0.96 -29.49
CA VAL A 123 32.45 -0.59 -28.86
C VAL A 123 33.62 -0.91 -29.78
N SER A 124 33.54 -1.99 -30.56
CA SER A 124 34.68 -2.45 -31.39
C SER A 124 34.83 -1.71 -32.72
N LYS A 125 33.73 -1.32 -33.37
CA LYS A 125 33.77 -0.64 -34.72
C LYS A 125 32.50 0.21 -34.88
N TYR A 126 32.61 1.50 -34.57
CA TYR A 126 31.55 2.44 -34.93
C TYR A 126 31.50 2.61 -36.47
N ASN A 127 30.44 2.13 -37.11
CA ASN A 127 30.20 2.21 -38.55
C ASN A 127 28.68 2.39 -38.81
N GLU A 128 28.31 2.53 -40.10
CA GLU A 128 26.89 2.68 -40.48
C GLU A 128 25.98 1.55 -39.94
N ASN A 129 26.50 0.33 -39.82
CA ASN A 129 25.76 -0.79 -39.22
C ASN A 129 25.47 -0.58 -37.75
N SER A 130 26.24 0.22 -37.03
CA SER A 130 26.03 0.50 -35.61
C SER A 130 24.73 1.29 -35.36
N VAL A 131 24.34 2.15 -36.30
CA VAL A 131 23.09 2.92 -36.25
C VAL A 131 21.88 1.97 -36.38
N ILE A 132 21.93 1.07 -37.36
CA ILE A 132 20.85 0.08 -37.58
C ILE A 132 20.70 -0.85 -36.38
N LEU A 133 21.84 -1.29 -35.79
CA LEU A 133 21.80 -2.12 -34.58
C LEU A 133 21.23 -1.37 -33.39
N ARG A 134 21.58 -0.10 -33.20
CA ARG A 134 20.99 0.76 -32.17
C ARG A 134 19.46 0.87 -32.29
N ASP A 135 18.98 1.16 -33.51
CA ASP A 135 17.55 1.30 -33.79
C ASP A 135 16.78 -0.02 -33.51
N ASN A 136 17.42 -1.15 -33.85
CA ASN A 136 16.86 -2.46 -33.56
C ASN A 136 16.71 -2.71 -32.03
N ILE A 137 17.74 -2.38 -31.26
CA ILE A 137 17.68 -2.52 -29.80
C ILE A 137 16.65 -1.57 -29.20
N GLN A 138 16.58 -0.31 -29.66
CA GLN A 138 15.57 0.63 -29.19
C GLN A 138 14.14 0.14 -29.49
N LYS A 139 13.90 -0.40 -30.70
CA LYS A 139 12.63 -1.02 -31.05
C LYS A 139 12.29 -2.18 -30.13
N ARG A 140 13.26 -3.02 -29.80
CA ARG A 140 13.10 -4.13 -28.88
C ARG A 140 12.73 -3.65 -27.46
N PHE A 141 13.35 -2.58 -26.97
CA PHE A 141 12.97 -1.95 -25.71
C PHE A 141 11.52 -1.43 -25.73
N LYS A 142 11.10 -0.80 -26.82
CA LYS A 142 9.72 -0.35 -27.02
C LYS A 142 8.73 -1.51 -27.00
N GLU A 143 9.06 -2.61 -27.66
CA GLU A 143 8.23 -3.84 -27.63
C GLU A 143 8.18 -4.46 -26.22
N TYR A 144 9.29 -4.49 -25.51
CA TYR A 144 9.36 -4.99 -24.14
C TYR A 144 8.49 -4.15 -23.20
N VAL A 145 8.66 -2.83 -23.20
CA VAL A 145 7.88 -1.92 -22.35
C VAL A 145 6.40 -1.89 -22.71
N SER A 146 6.03 -2.13 -23.97
CA SER A 146 4.62 -2.24 -24.37
C SER A 146 3.89 -3.39 -23.66
N LYS A 147 4.62 -4.44 -23.25
CA LYS A 147 4.10 -5.58 -22.49
C LYS A 147 4.16 -5.34 -20.97
N TYR A 148 5.11 -4.55 -20.50
CA TYR A 148 5.43 -4.31 -19.10
C TYR A 148 5.51 -2.78 -18.85
N SER A 149 4.39 -2.13 -18.68
CA SER A 149 4.21 -0.67 -18.65
C SER A 149 4.82 0.07 -17.44
N VAL A 150 5.71 -0.56 -16.70
CA VAL A 150 6.27 -0.03 -15.43
C VAL A 150 7.62 0.64 -15.57
N TYR A 151 8.25 0.57 -16.75
CA TYR A 151 9.53 1.20 -17.00
C TYR A 151 9.35 2.60 -17.55
N PHE A 152 10.02 3.56 -16.92
CA PHE A 152 10.10 4.93 -17.43
C PHE A 152 11.14 5.04 -18.54
N ASP A 153 12.29 4.38 -18.36
CA ASP A 153 13.37 4.32 -19.33
C ASP A 153 14.16 3.02 -19.19
N ILE A 154 14.79 2.59 -20.27
CA ILE A 154 15.80 1.53 -20.33
C ILE A 154 16.99 2.10 -21.07
N VAL A 155 18.17 2.02 -20.46
CA VAL A 155 19.39 2.57 -21.02
C VAL A 155 20.50 1.53 -21.01
N VAL A 156 21.35 1.55 -22.04
CA VAL A 156 22.62 0.81 -22.08
C VAL A 156 23.75 1.83 -22.11
N LEU A 157 24.69 1.65 -21.20
CA LEU A 157 25.84 2.49 -21.03
C LEU A 157 27.11 1.70 -21.30
N ASP A 158 28.18 2.37 -21.72
CA ASP A 158 29.50 1.79 -21.69
C ASP A 158 30.12 1.86 -20.28
N ASN A 159 31.29 1.27 -20.10
CA ASN A 159 32.02 1.27 -18.82
C ASN A 159 32.53 2.67 -18.39
N HIS A 160 32.36 3.69 -19.23
CA HIS A 160 32.67 5.10 -18.94
C HIS A 160 31.39 5.92 -18.67
N GLY A 161 30.24 5.27 -18.59
CA GLY A 161 28.95 5.92 -18.36
C GLY A 161 28.38 6.68 -19.54
N LYS A 162 28.91 6.45 -20.75
CA LYS A 162 28.40 7.04 -21.99
C LYS A 162 27.21 6.26 -22.49
N LEU A 163 26.16 6.96 -22.91
CA LEU A 163 24.94 6.37 -23.47
C LEU A 163 25.25 5.71 -24.83
N LEU A 164 24.89 4.44 -24.95
CA LEU A 164 24.91 3.67 -26.20
C LEU A 164 23.53 3.64 -26.86
N VAL A 165 22.51 3.28 -26.09
CA VAL A 165 21.13 3.29 -26.56
C VAL A 165 20.18 3.58 -25.37
N ARG A 166 19.05 4.21 -25.68
CA ARG A 166 18.02 4.61 -24.71
C ARG A 166 16.63 4.35 -25.30
N LEU A 167 15.70 3.95 -24.45
CA LEU A 167 14.29 3.79 -24.83
C LEU A 167 13.60 5.14 -25.05
N ASN A 168 13.78 6.10 -24.14
CA ASN A 168 13.07 7.38 -24.12
C ASN A 168 13.91 8.48 -24.78
N ASP A 169 13.57 8.83 -26.03
CA ASP A 169 14.30 9.83 -26.83
C ASP A 169 14.10 11.28 -26.35
N ASP A 170 13.12 11.54 -25.47
CA ASP A 170 12.85 12.89 -24.96
C ASP A 170 13.92 13.36 -23.97
N ILE A 171 14.66 12.42 -23.36
CA ILE A 171 15.73 12.70 -22.42
C ILE A 171 17.04 12.87 -23.16
N LYS A 172 17.59 14.09 -23.18
CA LYS A 172 18.78 14.45 -23.97
C LYS A 172 20.13 14.26 -23.25
N THR A 173 20.11 13.78 -22.01
CA THR A 173 21.35 13.57 -21.25
C THR A 173 22.09 12.36 -21.77
N GLU A 174 23.32 12.54 -22.25
CA GLU A 174 24.10 11.48 -22.90
C GLU A 174 25.12 10.78 -21.99
N LYS A 175 25.35 11.29 -20.78
CA LYS A 175 26.33 10.73 -19.85
C LYS A 175 25.77 10.71 -18.43
N THR A 176 25.92 9.58 -17.75
CA THR A 176 25.55 9.42 -16.35
C THR A 176 26.70 9.77 -15.39
N ASP A 177 26.37 9.81 -14.10
CA ASP A 177 27.34 10.00 -13.03
C ASP A 177 28.34 8.82 -12.98
N LEU A 178 29.62 9.13 -13.10
CA LEU A 178 30.70 8.15 -13.00
C LEU A 178 30.76 7.44 -11.65
N ALA A 179 30.32 8.08 -10.57
CA ALA A 179 30.28 7.47 -9.25
C ALA A 179 29.30 6.29 -9.21
N PHE A 180 28.15 6.43 -9.87
CA PHE A 180 27.17 5.36 -9.99
C PHE A 180 27.69 4.19 -10.83
N VAL A 181 28.27 4.49 -12.00
CA VAL A 181 28.88 3.46 -12.89
C VAL A 181 29.99 2.70 -12.16
N ASN A 182 30.89 3.42 -11.49
CA ASN A 182 31.97 2.81 -10.72
C ASN A 182 31.43 1.93 -9.58
N LYS A 183 30.35 2.33 -8.94
CA LYS A 183 29.70 1.51 -7.90
C LYS A 183 29.19 0.20 -8.47
N VAL A 184 28.54 0.23 -9.64
CA VAL A 184 28.06 -0.97 -10.33
C VAL A 184 29.23 -1.87 -10.74
N LEU A 185 30.26 -1.31 -11.39
CA LEU A 185 31.41 -2.07 -11.89
C LEU A 185 32.26 -2.72 -10.79
N ASN A 186 32.25 -2.16 -9.58
CA ASN A 186 32.98 -2.68 -8.41
C ASN A 186 32.09 -3.48 -7.45
N SER A 187 30.84 -3.74 -7.80
CA SER A 187 29.93 -4.55 -7.00
C SER A 187 30.12 -6.03 -7.34
N ASP A 188 30.12 -6.88 -6.32
CA ASP A 188 30.08 -8.34 -6.46
C ASP A 188 28.62 -8.87 -6.58
N GLU A 189 27.65 -7.98 -6.55
CA GLU A 189 26.23 -8.31 -6.65
C GLU A 189 25.80 -8.46 -8.12
N ASP A 190 24.86 -9.37 -8.39
CA ASP A 190 24.32 -9.61 -9.73
C ASP A 190 23.60 -8.38 -10.31
N TYR A 191 23.11 -7.50 -9.46
CA TYR A 191 22.51 -6.21 -9.81
C TYR A 191 22.64 -5.21 -8.66
N LEU A 192 22.54 -3.93 -8.98
CA LEU A 192 22.55 -2.86 -7.97
C LEU A 192 21.28 -2.01 -8.07
N GLU A 193 20.66 -1.78 -6.95
CA GLU A 193 19.46 -0.95 -6.82
C GLU A 193 19.80 0.35 -6.06
N THR A 194 19.34 1.48 -6.57
CA THR A 194 19.49 2.76 -5.90
C THR A 194 18.20 3.55 -5.97
N TYR A 195 17.93 4.29 -4.92
CA TYR A 195 16.80 5.20 -4.84
C TYR A 195 17.30 6.62 -4.62
N GLY A 196 16.89 7.53 -5.49
CA GLY A 196 17.27 8.93 -5.44
C GLY A 196 16.92 9.62 -6.75
N PHE A 197 17.01 10.96 -6.77
CA PHE A 197 16.88 11.71 -8.01
C PHE A 197 18.20 11.65 -8.77
N HIS A 198 18.12 11.23 -10.02
CA HIS A 198 19.26 11.17 -10.95
C HIS A 198 18.94 12.01 -12.17
N ASP A 199 19.74 13.05 -12.43
CA ASP A 199 19.57 13.95 -13.57
C ASP A 199 19.55 13.19 -14.91
N PHE A 200 20.29 12.08 -14.98
CA PHE A 200 20.40 11.26 -16.17
C PHE A 200 19.07 10.58 -16.56
N ILE A 201 18.28 10.15 -15.59
CA ILE A 201 17.00 9.45 -15.82
C ILE A 201 15.79 10.25 -15.35
N GLN A 202 16.01 11.40 -14.68
CA GLN A 202 14.97 12.32 -14.19
C GLN A 202 13.89 11.64 -13.35
N ILE A 203 14.22 10.58 -12.62
CA ILE A 203 13.32 9.74 -11.85
C ILE A 203 13.97 9.35 -10.52
N GLY A 204 13.16 9.03 -9.54
CA GLY A 204 13.59 8.77 -8.16
C GLY A 204 14.18 7.39 -7.90
N ARG A 205 14.23 6.45 -8.87
CA ARG A 205 14.77 5.10 -8.70
C ARG A 205 15.45 4.60 -9.96
N ALA A 206 16.62 4.04 -9.82
CA ALA A 206 17.34 3.33 -10.86
C ALA A 206 17.77 1.94 -10.36
N SER A 207 17.76 0.97 -11.26
CA SER A 207 18.28 -0.38 -11.03
C SER A 207 19.19 -0.77 -12.21
N CYS A 208 20.34 -1.35 -11.91
CA CYS A 208 21.35 -1.77 -12.86
C CYS A 208 21.80 -3.19 -12.59
#